data_81e7bdc501798c56725b59543556a718
#
_entry.id   81e7bdc501798c56725b59543556a718
#
_cell.length_a   1.000
_cell.length_b   1.000
_cell.length_c   1.000
_cell.angle_alpha   90.00
_cell.angle_beta   90.00
_cell.angle_gamma   90.00
#
_symmetry.space_group_name_H-M   'P 1'
#
loop_
_entity.id
_entity.type
_entity.pdbx_description
1 polymer ?
#
loop_
_entity_poly.entity_id
_entity_poly.type
_entity_poly.pdbx_seq_one_letter_code
_entity_poly.pdbx_strand_id
1 'polypeptide(L)'
;MNVFKSLTLFTVLLLSWNIFANETVSIGNVEMANEKKSDAFEQGRKKIGKWKGTMVQGIDGNVIDVSYEFALTSGGNTITETLIEDGVQMLTTYSDDDGDLVIRHYCGLGTEPVFKVTKLSSKEMIIALDKNKVDLHAEHESFVTGMKWSMNSDYSITFENTVMLDGSLTTNVAKLKKVY
;
A
#
# COMPACT_ATOMS: atom_id res chain seq x y z
N MET A 1 -34.87 -66.02 -4.01
CA MET A 1 -34.48 -65.38 -2.74
C MET A 1 -33.25 -64.57 -3.07
N ASN A 2 -33.44 -63.29 -3.53
CA ASN A 2 -32.37 -62.42 -4.05
C ASN A 2 -31.92 -61.51 -2.90
N VAL A 3 -30.65 -61.65 -2.50
CA VAL A 3 -29.99 -60.81 -1.51
C VAL A 3 -29.30 -59.66 -2.23
N PHE A 4 -29.89 -58.45 -2.17
CA PHE A 4 -29.26 -57.22 -2.62
C PHE A 4 -28.18 -56.81 -1.60
N LYS A 5 -26.89 -56.84 -1.98
CA LYS A 5 -25.82 -56.25 -1.23
C LYS A 5 -25.71 -54.75 -1.60
N SER A 6 -26.11 -53.88 -0.68
CA SER A 6 -25.92 -52.45 -0.76
C SER A 6 -24.43 -52.13 -0.55
N LEU A 7 -23.78 -51.55 -1.56
CA LEU A 7 -22.40 -51.06 -1.49
C LEU A 7 -22.46 -49.57 -1.16
N THR A 8 -22.17 -49.24 0.09
CA THR A 8 -22.12 -47.86 0.56
C THR A 8 -20.74 -47.26 0.18
N LEU A 9 -20.78 -46.38 -0.83
CA LEU A 9 -19.58 -45.65 -1.29
C LEU A 9 -19.29 -44.51 -0.29
N PHE A 10 -18.25 -44.67 0.51
CA PHE A 10 -17.73 -43.61 1.41
C PHE A 10 -16.87 -42.64 0.59
N THR A 11 -17.42 -41.48 0.23
CA THR A 11 -16.68 -40.40 -0.41
C THR A 11 -15.89 -39.65 0.69
N VAL A 12 -14.59 -39.91 0.77
CA VAL A 12 -13.69 -39.15 1.64
C VAL A 12 -13.41 -37.80 0.97
N LEU A 13 -14.03 -36.74 1.47
CA LEU A 13 -13.68 -35.36 1.11
C LEU A 13 -12.31 -35.02 1.72
N LEU A 14 -11.27 -35.09 0.91
CA LEU A 14 -9.95 -34.55 1.26
C LEU A 14 -10.04 -33.01 1.23
N LEU A 15 -10.26 -32.41 2.38
CA LEU A 15 -10.04 -30.99 2.60
C LEU A 15 -8.52 -30.73 2.49
N SER A 16 -8.08 -30.30 1.30
CA SER A 16 -6.73 -29.76 1.14
C SER A 16 -6.65 -28.44 1.91
N TRP A 17 -6.14 -28.48 3.11
CA TRP A 17 -5.66 -27.29 3.79
C TRP A 17 -4.44 -26.80 3.00
N ASN A 18 -4.59 -25.67 2.30
CA ASN A 18 -3.47 -24.92 1.82
C ASN A 18 -2.72 -24.37 3.04
N ILE A 19 -1.74 -25.13 3.51
CA ILE A 19 -0.72 -24.64 4.42
C ILE A 19 0.09 -23.67 3.55
N PHE A 20 -0.15 -22.37 3.69
CA PHE A 20 0.80 -21.37 3.23
C PHE A 20 2.07 -21.57 4.06
N ALA A 21 2.97 -22.42 3.56
CA ALA A 21 4.33 -22.48 4.09
C ALA A 21 4.89 -21.06 3.91
N ASN A 22 5.21 -20.40 5.02
CA ASN A 22 5.99 -19.18 5.00
C ASN A 22 7.34 -19.55 4.36
N GLU A 23 7.53 -19.16 3.09
CA GLU A 23 8.81 -19.33 2.43
C GLU A 23 9.84 -18.53 3.21
N THR A 24 10.83 -19.20 3.80
CA THR A 24 11.98 -18.56 4.41
C THR A 24 12.81 -17.93 3.30
N VAL A 25 12.93 -16.60 3.31
CA VAL A 25 13.83 -15.88 2.40
C VAL A 25 15.24 -15.98 2.95
N SER A 26 16.21 -16.32 2.11
CA SER A 26 17.62 -16.42 2.49
C SER A 26 18.52 -15.57 1.59
N ILE A 27 19.61 -15.06 2.15
CA ILE A 27 20.70 -14.42 1.41
C ILE A 27 21.93 -15.29 1.62
N GLY A 28 22.28 -16.07 0.61
CA GLY A 28 23.30 -17.11 0.75
C GLY A 28 22.90 -18.12 1.84
N ASN A 29 23.71 -18.25 2.89
CA ASN A 29 23.46 -19.13 4.03
C ASN A 29 22.79 -18.44 5.22
N VAL A 30 22.33 -17.19 5.06
CA VAL A 30 21.67 -16.42 6.12
C VAL A 30 20.16 -16.47 5.91
N GLU A 31 19.45 -17.10 6.84
CA GLU A 31 17.99 -17.09 6.84
C GLU A 31 17.48 -15.75 7.38
N MET A 32 16.50 -15.17 6.68
CA MET A 32 15.84 -13.93 7.10
C MET A 32 14.83 -14.25 8.21
N ALA A 33 14.80 -13.42 9.24
CA ALA A 33 13.78 -13.55 10.28
C ALA A 33 12.39 -13.35 9.67
N ASN A 34 11.50 -14.29 9.90
CA ASN A 34 10.11 -14.21 9.49
C ASN A 34 9.28 -13.61 10.64
N GLU A 35 9.33 -12.31 10.78
CA GLU A 35 8.58 -11.58 11.80
C GLU A 35 7.15 -11.32 11.34
N LYS A 36 6.22 -11.43 12.28
CA LYS A 36 4.83 -11.07 12.04
C LYS A 36 4.73 -9.57 11.72
N LYS A 37 4.16 -9.24 10.56
CA LYS A 37 3.95 -7.85 10.16
C LYS A 37 2.70 -7.26 10.81
N SER A 38 2.68 -5.93 10.94
CA SER A 38 1.51 -5.20 11.41
C SER A 38 0.33 -5.34 10.44
N ASP A 39 -0.89 -5.15 10.96
CA ASP A 39 -2.10 -5.15 10.13
C ASP A 39 -2.04 -4.05 9.06
N ALA A 40 -1.37 -2.94 9.35
CA ALA A 40 -1.16 -1.85 8.42
C ALA A 40 -0.24 -2.25 7.26
N PHE A 41 0.84 -2.99 7.52
CA PHE A 41 1.70 -3.55 6.49
C PHE A 41 0.93 -4.53 5.61
N GLU A 42 0.16 -5.45 6.22
CA GLU A 42 -0.66 -6.42 5.48
C GLU A 42 -1.76 -5.73 4.63
N GLN A 43 -2.32 -4.62 5.09
CA GLN A 43 -3.22 -3.79 4.29
C GLN A 43 -2.47 -3.16 3.09
N GLY A 44 -1.22 -2.72 3.29
CA GLY A 44 -0.33 -2.24 2.22
C GLY A 44 -0.07 -3.30 1.15
N ARG A 45 0.17 -4.56 1.57
CA ARG A 45 0.42 -5.70 0.65
C ARG A 45 -0.71 -5.96 -0.34
N LYS A 46 -1.95 -5.63 0.00
CA LYS A 46 -3.10 -5.77 -0.92
C LYS A 46 -3.00 -4.89 -2.17
N LYS A 47 -2.18 -3.84 -2.12
CA LYS A 47 -1.94 -2.93 -3.24
C LYS A 47 -0.86 -3.42 -4.21
N ILE A 48 -0.12 -4.49 -3.88
CA ILE A 48 0.99 -4.98 -4.70
C ILE A 48 0.55 -5.20 -6.15
N GLY A 49 1.36 -4.68 -7.07
CA GLY A 49 1.15 -4.65 -8.51
C GLY A 49 1.14 -3.25 -9.08
N LYS A 50 0.77 -3.15 -10.36
CA LYS A 50 0.77 -1.89 -11.11
C LYS A 50 -0.64 -1.33 -11.21
N TRP A 51 -0.73 -0.01 -11.06
CA TRP A 51 -1.98 0.74 -11.10
C TRP A 51 -1.81 1.95 -12.01
N LYS A 52 -2.82 2.25 -12.83
CA LYS A 52 -2.84 3.43 -13.69
C LYS A 52 -4.17 4.14 -13.60
N GLY A 53 -4.15 5.42 -13.86
CA GLY A 53 -5.35 6.23 -13.89
C GLY A 53 -5.06 7.70 -14.09
N THR A 54 -5.99 8.52 -13.65
CA THR A 54 -5.87 9.98 -13.70
C THR A 54 -6.06 10.58 -12.33
N MET A 55 -5.44 11.72 -12.10
CA MET A 55 -5.55 12.52 -10.89
C MET A 55 -6.11 13.90 -11.25
N VAL A 56 -7.09 14.34 -10.47
CA VAL A 56 -7.55 15.74 -10.48
C VAL A 56 -6.73 16.50 -9.44
N GLN A 57 -6.00 17.52 -9.87
CA GLN A 57 -5.23 18.39 -8.99
C GLN A 57 -6.16 19.39 -8.30
N GLY A 58 -6.07 19.48 -6.97
CA GLY A 58 -6.95 20.33 -6.17
C GLY A 58 -6.67 21.82 -6.32
N ILE A 59 -5.45 22.19 -6.78
CA ILE A 59 -5.06 23.60 -6.90
C ILE A 59 -5.77 24.32 -8.05
N ASP A 60 -6.00 23.64 -9.16
CA ASP A 60 -6.51 24.25 -10.40
C ASP A 60 -7.53 23.38 -11.15
N GLY A 61 -7.77 22.15 -10.68
CA GLY A 61 -8.67 21.19 -11.32
C GLY A 61 -8.10 20.49 -12.55
N ASN A 62 -6.82 20.69 -12.87
CA ASN A 62 -6.18 20.00 -13.99
C ASN A 62 -6.19 18.49 -13.78
N VAL A 63 -6.31 17.75 -14.88
CA VAL A 63 -6.28 16.29 -14.90
C VAL A 63 -4.96 15.81 -15.47
N ILE A 64 -4.21 15.05 -14.70
CA ILE A 64 -2.93 14.47 -15.10
C ILE A 64 -2.97 12.95 -15.12
N ASP A 65 -2.11 12.32 -15.93
CA ASP A 65 -1.91 10.88 -15.92
C ASP A 65 -1.04 10.45 -14.75
N VAL A 66 -1.42 9.35 -14.10
CA VAL A 66 -0.68 8.80 -12.97
C VAL A 66 -0.50 7.29 -13.07
N SER A 67 0.63 6.80 -12.57
CA SER A 67 0.87 5.36 -12.42
C SER A 67 1.63 5.06 -11.14
N TYR A 68 1.18 4.03 -10.42
CA TYR A 68 1.78 3.58 -9.16
C TYR A 68 2.12 2.10 -9.24
N GLU A 69 3.30 1.74 -8.79
CA GLU A 69 3.75 0.35 -8.71
C GLU A 69 4.15 0.03 -7.27
N PHE A 70 3.43 -0.89 -6.66
CA PHE A 70 3.74 -1.42 -5.33
C PHE A 70 4.47 -2.76 -5.47
N ALA A 71 5.63 -2.88 -4.83
CA ALA A 71 6.44 -4.10 -4.84
C ALA A 71 7.02 -4.40 -3.46
N LEU A 72 7.20 -5.69 -3.17
CA LEU A 72 7.96 -6.11 -1.98
C LEU A 72 9.46 -6.04 -2.26
N THR A 73 10.21 -5.60 -1.26
CA THR A 73 11.67 -5.59 -1.22
C THR A 73 12.19 -6.03 0.15
N SER A 74 13.50 -6.03 0.34
CA SER A 74 14.15 -6.37 1.63
C SER A 74 13.66 -7.71 2.20
N GLY A 75 13.58 -8.75 1.35
CA GLY A 75 13.10 -10.07 1.78
C GLY A 75 11.64 -10.08 2.23
N GLY A 76 10.81 -9.16 1.74
CA GLY A 76 9.41 -9.04 2.12
C GLY A 76 9.15 -8.10 3.32
N ASN A 77 10.19 -7.42 3.83
CA ASN A 77 10.09 -6.55 5.02
C ASN A 77 9.70 -5.10 4.70
N THR A 78 9.77 -4.69 3.44
CA THR A 78 9.43 -3.35 3.00
C THR A 78 8.58 -3.42 1.74
N ILE A 79 7.57 -2.55 1.64
CA ILE A 79 6.86 -2.28 0.39
C ILE A 79 7.41 -0.98 -0.17
N THR A 80 7.80 -0.98 -1.44
CA THR A 80 8.09 0.23 -2.20
C THR A 80 6.88 0.60 -3.04
N GLU A 81 6.61 1.88 -3.18
CA GLU A 81 5.63 2.45 -4.10
C GLU A 81 6.36 3.44 -5.01
N THR A 82 6.56 3.06 -6.26
CA THR A 82 7.05 3.98 -7.30
C THR A 82 5.86 4.70 -7.89
N LEU A 83 5.83 6.02 -7.73
CA LEU A 83 4.79 6.90 -8.25
C LEU A 83 5.34 7.65 -9.47
N ILE A 84 4.52 7.77 -10.51
CA ILE A 84 4.80 8.67 -11.65
C ILE A 84 3.55 9.52 -11.84
N GLU A 85 3.69 10.82 -11.62
CA GLU A 85 2.62 11.82 -11.76
C GLU A 85 3.09 12.87 -12.78
N ASP A 86 2.39 12.99 -13.91
CA ASP A 86 2.78 13.86 -15.04
C ASP A 86 4.27 13.72 -15.43
N GLY A 87 4.77 12.48 -15.46
CA GLY A 87 6.15 12.16 -15.81
C GLY A 87 7.18 12.33 -14.68
N VAL A 88 6.81 12.92 -13.54
CA VAL A 88 7.70 13.03 -12.36
C VAL A 88 7.65 11.75 -11.56
N GLN A 89 8.80 11.10 -11.41
CA GLN A 89 8.93 9.89 -10.60
C GLN A 89 9.24 10.23 -9.14
N MET A 90 8.51 9.58 -8.24
CA MET A 90 8.67 9.67 -6.78
C MET A 90 8.71 8.28 -6.18
N LEU A 91 9.08 8.17 -4.90
CA LEU A 91 9.15 6.92 -4.17
C LEU A 91 8.49 7.06 -2.80
N THR A 92 7.71 6.04 -2.41
CA THR A 92 7.28 5.88 -1.02
C THR A 92 7.73 4.51 -0.51
N THR A 93 8.22 4.44 0.72
CA THR A 93 8.56 3.19 1.41
C THR A 93 7.64 2.97 2.60
N TYR A 94 7.27 1.72 2.82
CA TYR A 94 6.42 1.27 3.93
C TYR A 94 7.18 0.17 4.66
N SER A 95 7.60 0.40 5.89
CA SER A 95 8.35 -0.57 6.70
C SER A 95 7.79 -0.65 8.11
N ASP A 96 7.67 -1.86 8.65
CA ASP A 96 7.35 -2.02 10.07
C ASP A 96 8.58 -1.69 10.92
N ASP A 97 8.34 -0.96 12.00
CA ASP A 97 9.31 -0.61 13.02
C ASP A 97 8.63 -0.85 14.38
N ASP A 98 9.01 -1.92 15.07
CA ASP A 98 8.44 -2.37 16.35
C ASP A 98 6.90 -2.51 16.35
N GLY A 99 6.32 -2.94 15.22
CA GLY A 99 4.87 -3.15 15.05
C GLY A 99 4.09 -1.93 14.56
N ASP A 100 4.75 -0.79 14.40
CA ASP A 100 4.21 0.41 13.78
C ASP A 100 4.65 0.51 12.31
N LEU A 101 3.74 0.83 11.42
CA LEU A 101 4.07 1.09 10.02
C LEU A 101 4.62 2.51 9.87
N VAL A 102 5.90 2.59 9.55
CA VAL A 102 6.58 3.85 9.19
C VAL A 102 6.55 4.02 7.68
N ILE A 103 6.08 5.17 7.23
CA ILE A 103 5.94 5.49 5.81
C ILE A 103 6.77 6.74 5.52
N ARG A 104 7.70 6.64 4.56
CA ARG A 104 8.53 7.75 4.11
C ARG A 104 8.30 8.00 2.62
N HIS A 105 8.00 9.25 2.29
CA HIS A 105 7.74 9.66 0.90
C HIS A 105 8.86 10.60 0.42
N TYR A 106 9.48 10.25 -0.70
CA TYR A 106 10.48 11.06 -1.39
C TYR A 106 9.77 11.85 -2.47
N CYS A 107 9.42 13.08 -2.13
CA CYS A 107 8.50 13.91 -2.89
C CYS A 107 9.20 14.63 -4.05
N GLY A 108 8.51 14.78 -5.17
CA GLY A 108 8.94 15.63 -6.29
C GLY A 108 9.08 17.12 -5.93
N LEU A 109 8.52 17.53 -4.79
CA LEU A 109 8.67 18.88 -4.22
C LEU A 109 10.00 19.08 -3.46
N GLY A 110 10.88 18.05 -3.42
CA GLY A 110 12.19 18.12 -2.77
C GLY A 110 12.18 17.88 -1.26
N THR A 111 11.06 17.43 -0.69
CA THR A 111 10.89 17.14 0.75
C THR A 111 10.73 15.64 1.00
N GLU A 112 11.00 15.20 2.24
CA GLU A 112 10.90 13.80 2.67
C GLU A 112 9.96 13.63 3.86
N PRO A 113 8.64 13.85 3.70
CA PRO A 113 7.69 13.67 4.79
C PRO A 113 7.65 12.22 5.29
N VAL A 114 7.60 12.07 6.62
CA VAL A 114 7.38 10.79 7.29
C VAL A 114 5.97 10.76 7.84
N PHE A 115 5.26 9.66 7.61
CA PHE A 115 3.88 9.49 8.02
C PHE A 115 3.73 8.33 8.98
N LYS A 116 2.64 8.40 9.76
CA LYS A 116 2.09 7.30 10.55
C LYS A 116 0.65 7.03 10.16
N VAL A 117 0.20 5.80 10.37
CA VAL A 117 -1.19 5.41 10.15
C VAL A 117 -2.08 6.04 11.22
N THR A 118 -3.12 6.74 10.78
CA THR A 118 -4.12 7.36 11.68
C THR A 118 -5.47 6.65 11.65
N LYS A 119 -5.76 5.94 10.55
CA LYS A 119 -6.95 5.11 10.43
C LYS A 119 -6.66 3.90 9.54
N LEU A 120 -7.12 2.75 9.97
CA LEU A 120 -7.01 1.49 9.24
C LEU A 120 -8.33 0.74 9.26
N SER A 121 -8.72 0.22 8.09
CA SER A 121 -9.83 -0.72 7.93
C SER A 121 -9.52 -1.71 6.81
N SER A 122 -10.40 -2.69 6.59
CA SER A 122 -10.22 -3.64 5.49
C SER A 122 -10.23 -3.01 4.09
N LYS A 123 -10.78 -1.79 3.96
CA LYS A 123 -10.91 -1.07 2.68
C LYS A 123 -10.19 0.26 2.63
N GLU A 124 -9.74 0.79 3.76
CA GLU A 124 -9.20 2.15 3.82
C GLU A 124 -7.95 2.20 4.71
N MET A 125 -6.95 2.93 4.26
CA MET A 125 -5.80 3.34 5.05
C MET A 125 -5.63 4.86 4.92
N ILE A 126 -5.57 5.56 6.06
CA ILE A 126 -5.29 7.00 6.13
C ILE A 126 -4.00 7.18 6.92
N ILE A 127 -3.10 7.98 6.35
CA ILE A 127 -1.85 8.36 6.96
C ILE A 127 -1.75 9.89 7.05
N ALA A 128 -1.08 10.36 8.08
CA ALA A 128 -0.79 11.78 8.28
C ALA A 128 0.66 11.95 8.74
N LEU A 129 1.19 13.15 8.55
CA LEU A 129 2.54 13.50 9.00
C LEU A 129 2.77 13.07 10.45
N ASP A 130 3.90 12.41 10.68
CA ASP A 130 4.42 12.21 12.02
C ASP A 130 5.30 13.41 12.42
N LYS A 131 4.67 14.38 13.07
CA LYS A 131 5.32 15.63 13.47
C LYS A 131 6.51 15.45 14.40
N ASN A 132 6.69 14.26 14.97
CA ASN A 132 7.84 13.95 15.82
C ASN A 132 9.06 13.47 14.99
N LYS A 133 8.86 13.13 13.72
CA LYS A 133 9.89 12.57 12.84
C LYS A 133 10.27 13.50 11.67
N VAL A 134 9.65 14.67 11.56
CA VAL A 134 9.91 15.64 10.49
C VAL A 134 9.97 17.06 11.02
N ASP A 135 10.84 17.87 10.39
CA ASP A 135 10.94 19.32 10.59
C ASP A 135 10.64 19.99 9.24
N LEU A 136 9.34 20.25 9.01
CA LEU A 136 8.82 20.82 7.76
C LEU A 136 8.10 22.13 8.06
N HIS A 137 8.41 23.17 7.30
CA HIS A 137 7.97 24.54 7.52
C HIS A 137 7.02 25.00 6.41
N ALA A 138 5.73 25.12 6.74
CA ALA A 138 4.69 25.49 5.79
C ALA A 138 4.85 26.88 5.16
N GLU A 139 5.63 27.76 5.80
CA GLU A 139 5.85 29.14 5.35
C GLU A 139 6.79 29.22 4.12
N HIS A 140 7.64 28.20 3.91
CA HIS A 140 8.64 28.22 2.84
C HIS A 140 8.92 26.85 2.22
N GLU A 141 8.18 25.81 2.60
CA GLU A 141 8.29 24.47 2.04
C GLU A 141 6.94 23.97 1.56
N SER A 142 6.97 23.24 0.45
CA SER A 142 5.81 22.51 -0.07
C SER A 142 6.02 21.01 0.17
N PHE A 143 5.01 20.34 0.74
CA PHE A 143 5.10 18.93 1.11
C PHE A 143 3.73 18.26 1.25
N VAL A 144 3.70 16.94 1.10
CA VAL A 144 2.51 16.13 1.36
C VAL A 144 2.27 16.05 2.86
N THR A 145 1.05 16.38 3.31
CA THR A 145 0.65 16.34 4.73
C THR A 145 -0.10 15.09 5.13
N GLY A 146 -0.66 14.37 4.16
CA GLY A 146 -1.38 13.12 4.39
C GLY A 146 -1.83 12.47 3.11
N MET A 147 -2.11 11.17 3.19
CA MET A 147 -2.59 10.36 2.07
C MET A 147 -3.70 9.43 2.53
N LYS A 148 -4.56 9.06 1.60
CA LYS A 148 -5.64 8.10 1.83
C LYS A 148 -5.80 7.19 0.63
N TRP A 149 -5.84 5.89 0.88
CA TRP A 149 -6.19 4.86 -0.10
C TRP A 149 -7.51 4.22 0.28
N SER A 150 -8.43 4.18 -0.67
CA SER A 150 -9.72 3.52 -0.52
C SER A 150 -9.89 2.46 -1.62
N MET A 151 -10.04 1.20 -1.22
CA MET A 151 -10.35 0.10 -2.13
C MET A 151 -11.86 0.10 -2.41
N ASN A 152 -12.24 0.31 -3.67
CA ASN A 152 -13.63 0.33 -4.10
C ASN A 152 -14.18 -1.10 -4.33
N SER A 153 -15.50 -1.22 -4.45
CA SER A 153 -16.19 -2.50 -4.68
C SER A 153 -15.86 -3.14 -6.05
N ASP A 154 -15.45 -2.34 -7.02
CA ASP A 154 -15.00 -2.76 -8.36
C ASP A 154 -13.49 -3.05 -8.43
N TYR A 155 -12.83 -3.20 -7.27
CA TYR A 155 -11.40 -3.41 -7.13
C TYR A 155 -10.52 -2.27 -7.70
N SER A 156 -11.08 -1.10 -7.97
CA SER A 156 -10.32 0.12 -8.22
C SER A 156 -9.86 0.74 -6.90
N ILE A 157 -8.89 1.65 -6.97
CA ILE A 157 -8.43 2.44 -5.83
C ILE A 157 -8.80 3.90 -6.07
N THR A 158 -9.39 4.54 -5.06
CA THR A 158 -9.40 5.99 -4.93
C THR A 158 -8.23 6.37 -4.03
N PHE A 159 -7.33 7.19 -4.55
CA PHE A 159 -6.19 7.76 -3.81
C PHE A 159 -6.39 9.26 -3.65
N GLU A 160 -6.20 9.75 -2.45
CA GLU A 160 -6.26 11.16 -2.11
C GLU A 160 -4.93 11.54 -1.45
N ASN A 161 -4.30 12.64 -1.85
CA ASN A 161 -3.22 13.25 -1.10
C ASN A 161 -3.53 14.71 -0.80
N THR A 162 -3.20 15.14 0.42
CA THR A 162 -3.30 16.54 0.83
C THR A 162 -1.89 17.11 0.85
N VAL A 163 -1.71 18.23 0.17
CA VAL A 163 -0.41 18.87 -0.03
C VAL A 163 -0.45 20.28 0.53
N MET A 164 0.57 20.67 1.27
CA MET A 164 0.88 22.04 1.63
C MET A 164 1.64 22.66 0.45
N LEU A 165 1.08 23.69 -0.16
CA LEU A 165 1.69 24.47 -1.23
C LEU A 165 1.66 25.93 -0.85
N ASP A 166 2.81 26.56 -0.68
CA ASP A 166 2.94 28.00 -0.34
C ASP A 166 2.00 28.45 0.80
N GLY A 167 1.99 27.67 1.89
CA GLY A 167 1.14 27.95 3.06
C GLY A 167 -0.34 27.59 2.93
N SER A 168 -0.78 27.03 1.80
CA SER A 168 -2.16 26.63 1.55
C SER A 168 -2.31 25.13 1.37
N LEU A 169 -3.35 24.55 1.96
CA LEU A 169 -3.67 23.13 1.77
C LEU A 169 -4.51 22.91 0.52
N THR A 170 -4.13 21.93 -0.28
CA THR A 170 -4.90 21.44 -1.42
C THR A 170 -4.99 19.93 -1.39
N THR A 171 -6.03 19.35 -2.00
CA THR A 171 -6.21 17.89 -2.04
C THR A 171 -6.35 17.43 -3.48
N ASN A 172 -5.49 16.51 -3.88
CA ASN A 172 -5.55 15.85 -5.17
C ASN A 172 -6.30 14.51 -5.02
N VAL A 173 -7.03 14.12 -6.05
CA VAL A 173 -7.80 12.87 -6.06
C VAL A 173 -7.52 12.07 -7.32
N ALA A 174 -6.98 10.87 -7.15
CA ALA A 174 -6.75 9.94 -8.27
C ALA A 174 -7.72 8.75 -8.23
N LYS A 175 -8.08 8.27 -9.41
CA LYS A 175 -8.82 7.02 -9.63
C LYS A 175 -7.94 6.05 -10.39
N LEU A 176 -7.63 4.91 -9.77
CA LEU A 176 -6.65 3.95 -10.25
C LEU A 176 -7.30 2.60 -10.54
N LYS A 177 -6.91 1.97 -11.63
CA LYS A 177 -7.27 0.59 -11.97
C LYS A 177 -6.01 -0.26 -12.05
N LYS A 178 -6.11 -1.52 -11.62
CA LYS A 178 -5.00 -2.47 -11.71
C LYS A 178 -4.70 -2.79 -13.17
N VAL A 179 -3.40 -2.86 -13.49
CA VAL A 179 -2.88 -3.25 -14.81
C VAL A 179 -2.25 -4.63 -14.67
N TYR A 180 -2.55 -5.55 -15.59
CA TYR A 180 -2.06 -6.93 -15.60
C TYR A 180 -1.00 -7.12 -16.69
#